data_df508f946e9af53ed54899afebf0d1ff
#
_entry.id   df508f946e9af53ed54899afebf0d1ff
#
_cell.length_a   1.000
_cell.length_b   1.000
_cell.length_c   1.000
_cell.angle_alpha   90.00
_cell.angle_beta   90.00
_cell.angle_gamma   90.00
#
_symmetry.space_group_name_H-M   'P 1'
#
loop_
_entity.id
_entity.type
_entity.pdbx_description
1 polymer ?
#
loop_
_entity_poly.entity_id
_entity_poly.type
_entity_poly.pdbx_seq_one_letter_code
_entity_poly.pdbx_strand_id
1 'polypeptide(L)'
;VPTIAPFDGLLYDAARVGDLAAATAPPYDVILPHDLARFHRASPHNIARVDLGVGEGPHEKYTQAGEILRRWRDEGALVGVGKPAIYPYEMRFAYRAKEHRVRGMIVEVGLEPWGRQIVPHERTMAGPVEDRLAHLRATAANLSAIYAVCAGPSEAQTSLLDRVESRPPDRELTDEEGVRHRLWVETDAGGTDTEALAAWYRDQALLIADGHHRYQTALAHREEMRSARGPGPWDGVMMLLVDSASENPPVLPIHRVVAVDPVPEIPGDRVRDLGEVLAWLADDDLRFAAVVRRNGELVHLVGRLEGEPPTVSALHRNLLDPMPGVRDLGFVQDPALAEEMVHTGRFDLAFFLPPARVEYVRAVVEQGGQLPQKSTYFWPKPRTGMVIRPLS
;
A
#
# COMPACT_ATOMS: atom_id res chain seq x y z
N VAL A 1 -2.93 0.57 23.07
CA VAL A 1 -2.42 1.89 22.69
C VAL A 1 -1.22 1.66 21.78
N PRO A 2 -1.18 2.21 20.53
CA PRO A 2 -0.02 2.02 19.67
C PRO A 2 1.19 2.69 20.34
N THR A 3 2.21 1.87 20.58
CA THR A 3 3.52 2.36 20.96
C THR A 3 4.35 2.48 19.70
N ILE A 4 5.12 3.54 19.55
CA ILE A 4 6.13 3.61 18.49
C ILE A 4 7.52 3.50 19.10
N ALA A 5 8.40 2.81 18.39
CA ALA A 5 9.78 2.61 18.81
C ALA A 5 10.74 2.64 17.62
N PRO A 6 11.99 3.08 17.82
CA PRO A 6 13.06 2.83 16.87
C PRO A 6 13.40 1.34 16.82
N PHE A 7 13.93 0.86 15.69
CA PHE A 7 14.39 -0.52 15.53
C PHE A 7 15.73 -0.59 14.80
N ASP A 8 16.50 -1.67 15.02
CA ASP A 8 17.73 -1.93 14.26
C ASP A 8 17.37 -2.56 12.91
N GLY A 9 17.44 -1.78 11.85
CA GLY A 9 17.05 -2.17 10.51
C GLY A 9 18.22 -2.72 9.70
N LEU A 10 17.91 -3.55 8.71
CA LEU A 10 18.84 -3.98 7.68
C LEU A 10 18.67 -3.09 6.45
N LEU A 11 19.79 -2.66 5.90
CA LEU A 11 19.87 -1.85 4.68
C LEU A 11 20.74 -2.56 3.65
N TYR A 12 20.42 -2.40 2.37
CA TYR A 12 21.33 -2.82 1.31
C TYR A 12 22.65 -2.06 1.36
N ASP A 13 23.76 -2.76 1.24
CA ASP A 13 25.06 -2.16 0.96
C ASP A 13 25.17 -1.86 -0.55
N ALA A 14 25.07 -0.58 -0.90
CA ALA A 14 25.13 -0.13 -2.30
C ALA A 14 26.43 -0.53 -3.00
N ALA A 15 27.55 -0.67 -2.27
CA ALA A 15 28.82 -1.14 -2.86
C ALA A 15 28.76 -2.61 -3.27
N ARG A 16 27.90 -3.41 -2.65
CA ARG A 16 27.69 -4.82 -2.95
C ARG A 16 26.60 -5.07 -3.97
N VAL A 17 25.44 -4.43 -3.81
CA VAL A 17 24.27 -4.69 -4.64
C VAL A 17 24.22 -3.82 -5.90
N GLY A 18 25.00 -2.74 -5.95
CA GLY A 18 24.99 -1.78 -7.06
C GLY A 18 23.76 -0.88 -7.02
N ASP A 19 22.91 -0.96 -8.04
CA ASP A 19 21.73 -0.13 -8.18
C ASP A 19 20.62 -0.54 -7.20
N LEU A 20 20.27 0.37 -6.28
CA LEU A 20 19.21 0.16 -5.31
C LEU A 20 17.82 0.07 -5.94
N ALA A 21 17.59 0.74 -7.07
CA ALA A 21 16.34 0.63 -7.81
C ALA A 21 16.14 -0.80 -8.33
N ALA A 22 17.23 -1.43 -8.81
CA ALA A 22 17.23 -2.81 -9.26
C ALA A 22 17.14 -3.83 -8.10
N ALA A 23 17.58 -3.47 -6.89
CA ALA A 23 17.54 -4.35 -5.70
C ALA A 23 16.22 -4.29 -4.94
N THR A 24 15.47 -3.20 -5.04
CA THR A 24 14.17 -2.99 -4.40
C THR A 24 13.01 -3.33 -5.33
N ALA A 25 11.79 -3.39 -4.81
CA ALA A 25 10.59 -3.67 -5.58
C ALA A 25 9.37 -2.93 -4.99
N PRO A 26 8.28 -2.73 -5.74
CA PRO A 26 7.02 -2.35 -5.12
C PRO A 26 6.52 -3.43 -4.14
N PRO A 27 5.52 -3.16 -3.31
CA PRO A 27 4.91 -4.19 -2.46
C PRO A 27 4.39 -5.37 -3.27
N TYR A 28 4.45 -6.56 -2.69
CA TYR A 28 4.12 -7.84 -3.35
C TYR A 28 2.74 -7.86 -4.03
N ASP A 29 1.77 -7.14 -3.48
CA ASP A 29 0.37 -7.13 -3.91
C ASP A 29 0.09 -6.27 -5.15
N VAL A 30 1.10 -5.52 -5.63
CA VAL A 30 1.03 -4.77 -6.89
C VAL A 30 1.91 -5.37 -7.99
N ILE A 31 2.75 -6.35 -7.68
CA ILE A 31 3.55 -7.05 -8.68
C ILE A 31 2.69 -8.12 -9.37
N LEU A 32 2.45 -7.95 -10.66
CA LEU A 32 1.71 -8.93 -11.44
C LEU A 32 2.60 -10.15 -11.77
N PRO A 33 2.03 -11.35 -11.92
CA PRO A 33 2.82 -12.56 -12.18
C PRO A 33 3.74 -12.46 -13.41
N HIS A 34 3.34 -11.74 -14.45
CA HIS A 34 4.16 -11.55 -15.64
C HIS A 34 5.32 -10.55 -15.44
N ASP A 35 5.23 -9.67 -14.44
CA ASP A 35 6.30 -8.72 -14.10
C ASP A 35 7.38 -9.32 -13.19
N LEU A 36 7.07 -10.39 -12.46
CA LEU A 36 7.99 -10.98 -11.50
C LEU A 36 9.34 -11.36 -12.12
N ALA A 37 9.31 -11.91 -13.33
CA ALA A 37 10.53 -12.24 -14.07
C ALA A 37 11.40 -11.01 -14.40
N ARG A 38 10.81 -9.84 -14.57
CA ARG A 38 11.54 -8.58 -14.77
C ARG A 38 12.32 -8.20 -13.52
N PHE A 39 11.69 -8.23 -12.34
CA PHE A 39 12.34 -7.96 -11.07
C PHE A 39 13.46 -8.96 -10.77
N HIS A 40 13.23 -10.25 -11.00
CA HIS A 40 14.28 -11.27 -10.84
C HIS A 40 15.48 -11.08 -11.75
N ARG A 41 15.30 -10.56 -12.97
CA ARG A 41 16.39 -10.26 -13.90
C ARG A 41 17.11 -8.95 -13.57
N ALA A 42 16.44 -7.99 -12.93
CA ALA A 42 17.01 -6.68 -12.61
C ALA A 42 18.23 -6.79 -11.68
N SER A 43 18.16 -7.66 -10.66
CA SER A 43 19.28 -7.90 -9.75
C SER A 43 19.20 -9.30 -9.10
N PRO A 44 20.33 -9.98 -8.85
CA PRO A 44 20.36 -11.17 -8.01
C PRO A 44 19.94 -10.86 -6.55
N HIS A 45 20.00 -9.59 -6.14
CA HIS A 45 19.60 -9.11 -4.83
C HIS A 45 18.23 -8.41 -4.83
N ASN A 46 17.43 -8.56 -5.91
CA ASN A 46 16.10 -7.95 -5.91
C ASN A 46 15.21 -8.57 -4.84
N ILE A 47 14.60 -7.71 -4.01
CA ILE A 47 13.80 -8.14 -2.85
C ILE A 47 12.56 -8.97 -3.23
N ALA A 48 12.06 -8.88 -4.46
CA ALA A 48 10.96 -9.71 -4.94
C ALA A 48 11.30 -11.22 -4.90
N ARG A 49 12.59 -11.59 -4.93
CA ARG A 49 13.04 -12.98 -4.75
C ARG A 49 12.74 -13.50 -3.34
N VAL A 50 12.76 -12.63 -2.37
CA VAL A 50 12.42 -12.92 -0.98
C VAL A 50 10.93 -12.74 -0.78
N ASP A 51 10.35 -11.61 -1.20
CA ASP A 51 8.95 -11.24 -0.89
C ASP A 51 7.91 -12.13 -1.61
N LEU A 52 8.19 -12.55 -2.85
CA LEU A 52 7.32 -13.44 -3.63
C LEU A 52 7.88 -14.88 -3.79
N GLY A 53 9.17 -15.06 -3.47
CA GLY A 53 9.88 -16.33 -3.58
C GLY A 53 10.29 -16.66 -5.02
N VAL A 54 11.11 -17.70 -5.17
CA VAL A 54 11.63 -18.19 -6.46
C VAL A 54 11.34 -19.68 -6.70
N GLY A 55 10.79 -20.40 -5.70
CA GLY A 55 10.48 -21.82 -5.78
C GLY A 55 9.19 -22.12 -6.55
N GLU A 56 9.11 -23.29 -7.17
CA GLU A 56 7.95 -23.76 -7.91
C GLU A 56 6.91 -24.47 -7.02
N GLY A 57 7.33 -24.97 -5.86
CA GLY A 57 6.47 -25.70 -4.92
C GLY A 57 5.81 -24.79 -3.88
N PRO A 58 4.64 -25.18 -3.35
CA PRO A 58 3.86 -24.36 -2.41
C PRO A 58 4.60 -24.05 -1.09
N HIS A 59 5.55 -24.90 -0.68
CA HIS A 59 6.38 -24.68 0.52
C HIS A 59 7.81 -24.24 0.20
N GLU A 60 8.31 -24.56 -0.97
CA GLU A 60 9.68 -24.29 -1.39
C GLU A 60 9.97 -22.78 -1.44
N LYS A 61 9.05 -21.99 -1.97
CA LYS A 61 9.20 -20.53 -2.06
C LYS A 61 9.46 -19.87 -0.70
N TYR A 62 8.84 -20.35 0.38
CA TYR A 62 9.04 -19.78 1.71
C TYR A 62 10.41 -20.18 2.30
N THR A 63 10.78 -21.46 2.21
CA THR A 63 12.09 -21.93 2.66
C THR A 63 13.21 -21.18 1.97
N GLN A 64 13.12 -21.06 0.64
CA GLN A 64 14.09 -20.31 -0.17
C GLN A 64 14.14 -18.83 0.18
N ALA A 65 12.98 -18.19 0.46
CA ALA A 65 12.96 -16.81 0.90
C ALA A 65 13.80 -16.59 2.17
N GLY A 66 13.62 -17.43 3.18
CA GLY A 66 14.41 -17.38 4.41
C GLY A 66 15.91 -17.66 4.19
N GLU A 67 16.25 -18.60 3.30
CA GLU A 67 17.65 -18.90 2.93
C GLU A 67 18.31 -17.76 2.17
N ILE A 68 17.61 -17.15 1.22
CA ILE A 68 18.09 -15.99 0.45
C ILE A 68 18.37 -14.83 1.40
N LEU A 69 17.45 -14.52 2.31
CA LEU A 69 17.61 -13.39 3.24
C LEU A 69 18.82 -13.61 4.17
N ARG A 70 18.99 -14.83 4.70
CA ARG A 70 20.17 -15.18 5.51
C ARG A 70 21.46 -15.05 4.71
N ARG A 71 21.50 -15.62 3.50
CA ARG A 71 22.66 -15.52 2.60
C ARG A 71 23.04 -14.07 2.31
N TRP A 72 22.07 -13.19 2.01
CA TRP A 72 22.36 -11.78 1.77
C TRP A 72 22.95 -11.05 2.97
N ARG A 73 22.58 -11.48 4.20
CA ARG A 73 23.23 -11.00 5.43
C ARG A 73 24.67 -11.54 5.55
N ASP A 74 24.87 -12.83 5.33
CA ASP A 74 26.17 -13.48 5.48
C ASP A 74 27.20 -12.95 4.47
N GLU A 75 26.77 -12.66 3.24
CA GLU A 75 27.64 -12.07 2.20
C GLU A 75 27.77 -10.56 2.28
N GLY A 76 27.08 -9.92 3.21
CA GLY A 76 27.12 -8.48 3.44
C GLY A 76 26.36 -7.64 2.37
N ALA A 77 25.45 -8.24 1.61
CA ALA A 77 24.53 -7.50 0.74
C ALA A 77 23.47 -6.76 1.55
N LEU A 78 23.08 -7.31 2.72
CA LEU A 78 22.28 -6.65 3.73
C LEU A 78 23.11 -6.46 4.99
N VAL A 79 23.18 -5.23 5.49
CA VAL A 79 23.94 -4.86 6.68
C VAL A 79 23.04 -4.20 7.73
N GLY A 80 23.24 -4.55 8.98
CA GLY A 80 22.55 -3.91 10.09
C GLY A 80 23.03 -2.47 10.30
N VAL A 81 22.14 -1.59 10.71
CA VAL A 81 22.50 -0.25 11.17
C VAL A 81 23.33 -0.33 12.47
N GLY A 82 23.12 -1.37 13.26
CA GLY A 82 23.87 -1.65 14.51
C GLY A 82 23.36 -0.89 15.73
N LYS A 83 22.31 -0.09 15.56
CA LYS A 83 21.62 0.65 16.62
C LYS A 83 20.13 0.81 16.25
N PRO A 84 19.23 0.86 17.23
CA PRO A 84 17.85 1.25 16.96
C PRO A 84 17.80 2.65 16.31
N ALA A 85 17.03 2.78 15.25
CA ALA A 85 16.88 4.01 14.47
C ALA A 85 15.42 4.26 14.09
N ILE A 86 15.09 5.52 13.86
CA ILE A 86 13.92 5.96 13.11
C ILE A 86 14.38 6.21 11.68
N TYR A 87 13.51 5.90 10.72
CA TYR A 87 13.83 6.05 9.29
C TYR A 87 12.91 7.06 8.64
N PRO A 88 13.24 8.37 8.64
CA PRO A 88 12.54 9.36 7.82
C PRO A 88 12.54 8.93 6.36
N TYR A 89 11.38 9.07 5.72
CA TYR A 89 11.16 8.58 4.36
C TYR A 89 10.38 9.59 3.55
N GLU A 90 10.84 9.85 2.33
CA GLU A 90 10.22 10.78 1.39
C GLU A 90 10.00 10.10 0.04
N MET A 91 8.85 10.37 -0.55
CA MET A 91 8.49 10.03 -1.92
C MET A 91 8.20 11.32 -2.69
N ARG A 92 8.95 11.59 -3.78
CA ARG A 92 8.71 12.71 -4.71
C ARG A 92 8.26 12.17 -6.05
N PHE A 93 7.22 12.77 -6.61
CA PHE A 93 6.58 12.27 -7.82
C PHE A 93 5.83 13.36 -8.56
N ALA A 94 5.59 13.15 -9.86
CA ALA A 94 4.71 13.98 -10.66
C ALA A 94 3.28 13.44 -10.61
N TYR A 95 2.32 14.27 -10.26
CA TYR A 95 0.90 13.94 -10.29
C TYR A 95 0.09 15.11 -10.85
N ARG A 96 -0.75 14.87 -11.87
CA ARG A 96 -1.54 15.91 -12.55
C ARG A 96 -0.67 17.10 -13.01
N ALA A 97 0.47 16.79 -13.64
CA ALA A 97 1.45 17.76 -14.14
C ALA A 97 2.06 18.70 -13.08
N LYS A 98 2.01 18.33 -11.81
CA LYS A 98 2.67 19.04 -10.71
C LYS A 98 3.59 18.10 -9.95
N GLU A 99 4.67 18.64 -9.41
CA GLU A 99 5.49 17.93 -8.45
C GLU A 99 4.78 17.87 -7.10
N HIS A 100 4.80 16.69 -6.52
CA HIS A 100 4.28 16.37 -5.20
C HIS A 100 5.34 15.68 -4.36
N ARG A 101 5.17 15.75 -3.06
CA ARG A 101 5.94 14.94 -2.12
C ARG A 101 5.02 14.39 -1.03
N VAL A 102 5.40 13.24 -0.49
CA VAL A 102 4.82 12.67 0.71
C VAL A 102 5.97 12.26 1.61
N ARG A 103 5.95 12.74 2.86
CA ARG A 103 6.96 12.45 3.88
C ARG A 103 6.34 11.70 5.05
N GLY A 104 7.14 10.87 5.66
CA GLY A 104 6.77 10.17 6.87
C GLY A 104 7.99 9.60 7.57
N MET A 105 7.77 8.77 8.55
CA MET A 105 8.82 8.04 9.23
C MET A 105 8.49 6.55 9.30
N ILE A 106 9.46 5.70 9.02
CA ILE A 106 9.34 4.24 9.21
C ILE A 106 9.83 3.92 10.63
N VAL A 107 8.96 3.28 11.39
CA VAL A 107 9.18 2.92 12.80
C VAL A 107 8.60 1.55 13.10
N GLU A 108 8.94 0.99 14.25
CA GLU A 108 8.18 -0.10 14.84
C GLU A 108 6.92 0.46 15.50
N VAL A 109 5.77 -0.17 15.23
CA VAL A 109 4.49 0.13 15.88
C VAL A 109 4.02 -1.11 16.62
N GLY A 110 3.72 -0.97 17.91
CA GLY A 110 3.21 -2.04 18.74
C GLY A 110 1.87 -2.57 18.21
N LEU A 111 1.75 -3.87 18.09
CA LEU A 111 0.54 -4.52 17.59
C LEU A 111 -0.59 -4.48 18.63
N GLU A 112 -1.77 -4.10 18.21
CA GLU A 112 -3.00 -4.15 19.01
C GLU A 112 -4.14 -4.76 18.19
N PRO A 113 -5.22 -5.23 18.83
CA PRO A 113 -6.41 -5.67 18.10
C PRO A 113 -6.98 -4.55 17.22
N TRP A 114 -7.55 -4.94 16.09
CA TRP A 114 -8.24 -4.03 15.19
C TRP A 114 -9.34 -3.20 15.88
N GLY A 115 -9.53 -1.98 15.41
CA GLY A 115 -10.65 -1.12 15.79
C GLY A 115 -10.45 -0.34 17.10
N ARG A 116 -9.26 -0.39 17.71
CA ARG A 116 -8.88 0.54 18.77
C ARG A 116 -8.33 1.82 18.14
N GLN A 117 -7.00 1.88 18.02
CA GLN A 117 -6.33 3.00 17.38
C GLN A 117 -5.73 2.62 16.03
N ILE A 118 -5.51 1.32 15.78
CA ILE A 118 -5.18 0.83 14.43
C ILE A 118 -6.47 0.46 13.72
N VAL A 119 -6.78 1.21 12.68
CA VAL A 119 -8.10 1.18 12.05
C VAL A 119 -8.01 0.73 10.60
N PRO A 120 -8.68 -0.39 10.23
CA PRO A 120 -8.77 -0.81 8.84
C PRO A 120 -9.90 -0.07 8.13
N HIS A 121 -9.73 0.26 6.87
CA HIS A 121 -10.83 0.77 6.06
C HIS A 121 -11.41 -0.27 5.09
N GLU A 122 -10.77 -1.43 4.95
CA GLU A 122 -11.27 -2.56 4.15
C GLU A 122 -11.09 -3.91 4.85
N ARG A 123 -11.80 -4.94 4.38
CA ARG A 123 -11.73 -6.30 4.94
C ARG A 123 -10.52 -7.07 4.38
N THR A 124 -9.92 -7.90 5.24
CA THR A 124 -8.87 -8.85 4.82
C THR A 124 -9.48 -10.18 4.38
N MET A 125 -8.78 -10.88 3.48
CA MET A 125 -9.12 -12.22 3.01
C MET A 125 -8.22 -13.28 3.66
N ALA A 126 -8.76 -14.48 3.93
CA ALA A 126 -8.03 -15.55 4.61
C ALA A 126 -6.81 -16.05 3.81
N GLY A 127 -6.96 -16.33 2.52
CA GLY A 127 -5.87 -16.89 1.71
C GLY A 127 -4.59 -16.05 1.68
N PRO A 128 -4.64 -14.74 1.38
CA PRO A 128 -3.47 -13.87 1.46
C PRO A 128 -2.84 -13.79 2.86
N VAL A 129 -3.63 -13.89 3.92
CA VAL A 129 -3.08 -13.90 5.30
C VAL A 129 -2.28 -15.17 5.57
N GLU A 130 -2.79 -16.34 5.17
CA GLU A 130 -2.09 -17.62 5.34
C GLU A 130 -0.77 -17.66 4.57
N ASP A 131 -0.78 -17.21 3.30
CA ASP A 131 0.42 -17.10 2.48
C ASP A 131 1.48 -16.20 3.14
N ARG A 132 1.08 -15.01 3.59
CA ARG A 132 1.99 -14.08 4.26
C ARG A 132 2.46 -14.57 5.61
N LEU A 133 1.65 -15.33 6.34
CA LEU A 133 2.06 -15.93 7.63
C LEU A 133 3.13 -17.00 7.43
N ALA A 134 2.98 -17.87 6.44
CA ALA A 134 4.01 -18.85 6.08
C ALA A 134 5.32 -18.15 5.68
N HIS A 135 5.22 -17.07 4.92
CA HIS A 135 6.36 -16.25 4.51
C HIS A 135 7.05 -15.57 5.71
N LEU A 136 6.28 -14.95 6.61
CA LEU A 136 6.81 -14.28 7.81
C LEU A 136 7.51 -15.26 8.77
N ARG A 137 6.96 -16.47 8.93
CA ARG A 137 7.62 -17.55 9.71
C ARG A 137 8.98 -17.93 9.13
N ALA A 138 9.09 -17.98 7.80
CA ALA A 138 10.32 -18.40 7.13
C ALA A 138 11.40 -17.32 7.10
N THR A 139 11.01 -16.06 6.92
CA THR A 139 11.94 -14.93 6.81
C THR A 139 12.27 -14.30 8.16
N ALA A 140 11.38 -14.41 9.15
CA ALA A 140 11.46 -13.72 10.44
C ALA A 140 11.80 -12.23 10.27
N ALA A 141 11.16 -11.55 9.29
CA ALA A 141 11.42 -10.14 8.99
C ALA A 141 10.20 -9.43 8.37
N ASN A 142 10.04 -8.14 8.68
CA ASN A 142 9.17 -7.26 7.91
C ASN A 142 9.97 -6.69 6.73
N LEU A 143 9.62 -7.04 5.50
CA LEU A 143 10.34 -6.64 4.28
C LEU A 143 9.86 -5.31 3.73
N SER A 144 8.60 -4.96 3.97
CA SER A 144 7.94 -3.73 3.52
C SER A 144 7.15 -3.10 4.66
N ALA A 145 7.20 -1.79 4.76
CA ALA A 145 6.44 -1.05 5.77
C ALA A 145 4.94 -1.08 5.45
N ILE A 146 4.10 -1.29 6.46
CA ILE A 146 2.68 -1.01 6.38
C ILE A 146 2.52 0.50 6.27
N TYR A 147 1.75 0.99 5.31
CA TYR A 147 1.49 2.40 5.16
C TYR A 147 0.29 2.80 6.02
N ALA A 148 0.51 3.68 6.98
CA ALA A 148 -0.55 4.22 7.83
C ALA A 148 -0.56 5.75 7.79
N VAL A 149 -1.77 6.32 7.83
CA VAL A 149 -1.97 7.76 7.89
C VAL A 149 -2.65 8.15 9.20
N CYS A 150 -2.23 9.26 9.77
CA CYS A 150 -2.84 9.88 10.94
C CYS A 150 -3.41 11.26 10.59
N ALA A 151 -4.25 11.80 11.47
CA ALA A 151 -4.85 13.11 11.33
C ALA A 151 -4.13 14.14 12.21
N GLY A 152 -3.45 15.04 11.59
CA GLY A 152 -2.84 16.19 12.25
C GLY A 152 -1.33 16.09 12.44
N PRO A 153 -0.66 17.24 12.48
CA PRO A 153 0.78 17.30 12.55
C PRO A 153 1.28 16.95 13.96
N SER A 154 2.31 16.10 14.01
CA SER A 154 3.20 16.04 15.18
C SER A 154 4.32 17.04 14.98
N GLU A 155 4.46 18.00 15.88
CA GLU A 155 5.58 18.96 15.83
C GLU A 155 6.93 18.26 15.87
N ALA A 156 7.06 17.18 16.67
CA ALA A 156 8.28 16.39 16.75
C ALA A 156 8.56 15.67 15.42
N GLN A 157 7.55 15.12 14.74
CA GLN A 157 7.72 14.51 13.42
C GLN A 157 8.08 15.55 12.36
N THR A 158 7.38 16.68 12.32
CA THR A 158 7.67 17.76 11.36
C THR A 158 9.09 18.27 11.54
N SER A 159 9.51 18.54 12.77
CA SER A 159 10.88 18.99 13.09
C SER A 159 11.94 17.95 12.68
N LEU A 160 11.66 16.65 12.89
CA LEU A 160 12.53 15.57 12.43
C LEU A 160 12.67 15.57 10.90
N LEU A 161 11.55 15.60 10.19
CA LEU A 161 11.52 15.55 8.72
C LEU A 161 12.21 16.76 8.10
N ASP A 162 11.97 17.97 8.62
CA ASP A 162 12.60 19.20 8.14
C ASP A 162 14.12 19.21 8.41
N ARG A 163 14.55 18.68 9.57
CA ARG A 163 15.97 18.57 9.90
C ARG A 163 16.71 17.62 8.96
N VAL A 164 16.17 16.44 8.67
CA VAL A 164 16.87 15.47 7.83
C VAL A 164 16.92 15.89 6.36
N GLU A 165 15.96 16.68 5.89
CA GLU A 165 16.02 17.24 4.52
C GLU A 165 17.21 18.18 4.29
N SER A 166 17.81 18.74 5.35
CA SER A 166 19.00 19.60 5.26
C SER A 166 20.30 18.85 4.93
N ARG A 167 20.28 17.52 4.96
CA ARG A 167 21.43 16.66 4.64
C ARG A 167 21.10 15.66 3.53
N PRO A 168 22.11 15.12 2.82
CA PRO A 168 21.88 14.06 1.84
C PRO A 168 21.20 12.84 2.47
N PRO A 169 20.32 12.13 1.75
CA PRO A 169 19.73 10.90 2.23
C PRO A 169 20.79 9.79 2.33
N ASP A 170 20.59 8.86 3.26
CA ASP A 170 21.45 7.67 3.39
C ASP A 170 21.18 6.66 2.27
N ARG A 171 19.96 6.66 1.73
CA ARG A 171 19.55 5.87 0.56
C ARG A 171 18.65 6.69 -0.35
N GLU A 172 18.89 6.59 -1.64
CA GLU A 172 18.06 7.26 -2.67
C GLU A 172 17.98 6.39 -3.92
N LEU A 173 16.80 6.35 -4.52
CA LEU A 173 16.58 5.71 -5.82
C LEU A 173 15.39 6.37 -6.53
N THR A 174 15.29 6.15 -7.84
CA THR A 174 14.07 6.44 -8.62
C THR A 174 13.55 5.12 -9.15
N ASP A 175 12.28 4.86 -8.93
CA ASP A 175 11.64 3.62 -9.36
C ASP A 175 11.17 3.64 -10.83
N GLU A 176 10.55 2.54 -11.26
CA GLU A 176 10.04 2.37 -12.62
C GLU A 176 8.85 3.27 -12.97
N GLU A 177 8.16 3.83 -11.97
CA GLU A 177 7.07 4.80 -12.14
C GLU A 177 7.57 6.26 -12.11
N GLY A 178 8.89 6.46 -11.94
CA GLY A 178 9.51 7.78 -11.84
C GLY A 178 9.37 8.40 -10.44
N VAL A 179 8.97 7.63 -9.45
CA VAL A 179 8.93 8.09 -8.05
C VAL A 179 10.33 8.06 -7.47
N ARG A 180 10.78 9.20 -6.93
CA ARG A 180 12.06 9.31 -6.23
C ARG A 180 11.83 9.02 -4.76
N HIS A 181 12.48 7.96 -4.28
CA HIS A 181 12.45 7.51 -2.89
C HIS A 181 13.72 7.92 -2.17
N ARG A 182 13.58 8.54 -1.00
CA ARG A 182 14.69 8.98 -0.16
C ARG A 182 14.49 8.50 1.26
N LEU A 183 15.53 7.96 1.88
CA LEU A 183 15.51 7.44 3.24
C LEU A 183 16.72 7.96 4.01
N TRP A 184 16.49 8.38 5.23
CA TRP A 184 17.51 8.76 6.21
C TRP A 184 17.51 7.80 7.39
N VAL A 185 18.64 7.69 8.06
CA VAL A 185 18.81 6.85 9.26
C VAL A 185 19.10 7.78 10.43
N GLU A 186 18.21 7.80 11.40
CA GLU A 186 18.36 8.58 12.65
C GLU A 186 18.57 7.63 13.82
N THR A 187 19.84 7.34 14.13
CA THR A 187 20.25 6.36 15.16
C THR A 187 20.35 6.93 16.55
N ASP A 188 20.57 8.23 16.62
CA ASP A 188 20.58 8.93 17.89
C ASP A 188 19.45 9.89 17.90
N ALA A 189 18.95 10.03 19.02
CA ALA A 189 18.20 11.17 19.36
C ALA A 189 18.94 12.50 19.13
N GLY A 190 19.82 12.66 18.16
CA GLY A 190 20.52 13.92 17.84
C GLY A 190 19.60 15.14 17.78
N GLY A 191 18.71 15.25 18.78
CA GLY A 191 17.62 16.18 18.90
C GLY A 191 16.24 15.66 18.47
N THR A 192 16.07 14.36 18.15
CA THR A 192 14.75 13.77 17.96
C THR A 192 14.18 13.42 19.32
N ASP A 193 13.12 14.10 19.70
CA ASP A 193 12.38 13.75 20.90
C ASP A 193 11.50 12.53 20.63
N THR A 194 12.10 11.33 20.78
CA THR A 194 11.41 10.05 20.62
C THR A 194 10.32 9.85 21.66
N GLU A 195 10.44 10.47 22.85
CA GLU A 195 9.40 10.43 23.87
C GLU A 195 8.21 11.30 23.47
N ALA A 196 8.44 12.51 22.94
CA ALA A 196 7.38 13.36 22.42
C ALA A 196 6.67 12.71 21.23
N LEU A 197 7.41 12.08 20.30
CA LEU A 197 6.82 11.30 19.22
C LEU A 197 5.94 10.18 19.78
N ALA A 198 6.45 9.37 20.68
CA ALA A 198 5.72 8.26 21.27
C ALA A 198 4.50 8.74 22.07
N ALA A 199 4.62 9.85 22.80
CA ALA A 199 3.52 10.45 23.53
C ALA A 199 2.41 10.93 22.59
N TRP A 200 2.76 11.61 21.50
CA TRP A 200 1.78 12.11 20.54
C TRP A 200 1.03 10.96 19.84
N TYR A 201 1.76 9.94 19.36
CA TYR A 201 1.16 8.80 18.66
C TYR A 201 0.30 7.91 19.57
N ARG A 202 0.50 7.96 20.88
CA ARG A 202 -0.29 7.19 21.85
C ARG A 202 -1.78 7.47 21.75
N ASP A 203 -2.14 8.70 21.41
CA ASP A 203 -3.54 9.16 21.36
C ASP A 203 -4.08 9.26 19.92
N GLN A 204 -3.26 8.88 18.90
CA GLN A 204 -3.67 8.95 17.51
C GLN A 204 -4.32 7.68 17.00
N ALA A 205 -5.36 7.85 16.19
CA ALA A 205 -5.86 6.77 15.34
C ALA A 205 -4.97 6.68 14.08
N LEU A 206 -4.49 5.48 13.79
CA LEU A 206 -3.70 5.16 12.61
C LEU A 206 -4.58 4.41 11.61
N LEU A 207 -5.00 5.08 10.55
CA LEU A 207 -5.72 4.47 9.45
C LEU A 207 -4.71 3.73 8.56
N ILE A 208 -4.85 2.41 8.43
CA ILE A 208 -4.03 1.63 7.48
C ILE A 208 -4.40 2.06 6.07
N ALA A 209 -3.47 2.71 5.38
CA ALA A 209 -3.60 3.12 3.97
C ALA A 209 -3.28 1.97 3.01
N ASP A 210 -2.27 1.15 3.37
CA ASP A 210 -1.87 -0.05 2.63
C ASP A 210 -1.26 -1.10 3.57
N GLY A 211 -1.52 -2.38 3.31
CA GLY A 211 -0.95 -3.49 4.07
C GLY A 211 -1.85 -4.11 5.12
N HIS A 212 -3.18 -4.08 4.95
CA HIS A 212 -4.15 -4.73 5.85
C HIS A 212 -3.82 -6.22 6.08
N HIS A 213 -3.49 -6.96 5.02
CA HIS A 213 -3.09 -8.37 5.13
C HIS A 213 -1.80 -8.53 5.92
N ARG A 214 -0.81 -7.63 5.75
CA ARG A 214 0.45 -7.63 6.53
C ARG A 214 0.21 -7.41 8.01
N TYR A 215 -0.70 -6.50 8.36
CA TYR A 215 -1.07 -6.26 9.76
C TYR A 215 -1.78 -7.46 10.39
N GLN A 216 -2.77 -8.03 9.69
CA GLN A 216 -3.47 -9.24 10.15
C GLN A 216 -2.52 -10.42 10.32
N THR A 217 -1.57 -10.57 9.39
CA THR A 217 -0.49 -11.58 9.47
C THR A 217 0.39 -11.36 10.70
N ALA A 218 0.78 -10.11 10.97
CA ALA A 218 1.61 -9.78 12.13
C ALA A 218 0.89 -10.09 13.45
N LEU A 219 -0.42 -9.84 13.53
CA LEU A 219 -1.24 -10.23 14.70
C LEU A 219 -1.24 -11.76 14.89
N ALA A 220 -1.48 -12.52 13.83
CA ALA A 220 -1.47 -13.99 13.91
C ALA A 220 -0.09 -14.52 14.33
N HIS A 221 0.99 -14.01 13.72
CA HIS A 221 2.35 -14.39 14.07
C HIS A 221 2.70 -14.04 15.51
N ARG A 222 2.29 -12.88 16.01
CA ARG A 222 2.47 -12.49 17.41
C ARG A 222 1.86 -13.51 18.37
N GLU A 223 0.62 -13.94 18.14
CA GLU A 223 -0.08 -14.91 19.00
C GLU A 223 0.68 -16.24 19.06
N GLU A 224 1.16 -16.73 17.92
CA GLU A 224 1.99 -17.94 17.85
C GLU A 224 3.29 -17.79 18.63
N MET A 225 4.02 -16.71 18.39
CA MET A 225 5.33 -16.48 19.01
C MET A 225 5.22 -16.20 20.50
N ARG A 226 4.21 -15.44 20.94
CA ARG A 226 3.97 -15.21 22.37
C ARG A 226 3.64 -16.50 23.10
N SER A 227 2.85 -17.38 22.49
CA SER A 227 2.54 -18.70 23.05
C SER A 227 3.77 -19.58 23.18
N ALA A 228 4.70 -19.50 22.22
CA ALA A 228 5.89 -20.34 22.16
C ALA A 228 7.10 -19.78 22.94
N ARG A 229 7.28 -18.45 22.96
CA ARG A 229 8.51 -17.78 23.42
C ARG A 229 8.29 -16.59 24.36
N GLY A 230 7.03 -16.20 24.61
CA GLY A 230 6.70 -14.97 25.36
C GLY A 230 6.84 -13.68 24.54
N PRO A 231 6.88 -12.51 25.19
CA PRO A 231 7.07 -11.22 24.52
C PRO A 231 8.39 -11.13 23.75
N GLY A 232 8.37 -10.41 22.62
CA GLY A 232 9.56 -10.28 21.80
C GLY A 232 9.37 -9.34 20.58
N PRO A 233 10.30 -9.35 19.61
CA PRO A 233 10.26 -8.46 18.44
C PRO A 233 8.98 -8.60 17.59
N TRP A 234 8.29 -9.72 17.72
CA TRP A 234 6.99 -9.96 17.07
C TRP A 234 5.83 -9.19 17.70
N ASP A 235 6.04 -8.46 18.80
CA ASP A 235 5.03 -7.61 19.42
C ASP A 235 4.81 -6.29 18.68
N GLY A 236 5.70 -5.97 17.74
CA GLY A 236 5.61 -4.82 16.87
C GLY A 236 5.69 -5.16 15.38
N VAL A 237 5.32 -4.21 14.55
CA VAL A 237 5.40 -4.32 13.09
C VAL A 237 5.95 -3.03 12.49
N MET A 238 6.65 -3.13 11.37
CA MET A 238 7.21 -1.97 10.67
C MET A 238 6.12 -1.19 9.94
N MET A 239 5.97 0.09 10.26
CA MET A 239 5.02 1.00 9.59
C MET A 239 5.69 2.28 9.11
N LEU A 240 5.25 2.77 7.96
CA LEU A 240 5.44 4.15 7.51
C LEU A 240 4.26 4.97 8.04
N LEU A 241 4.54 5.95 8.88
CA LEU A 241 3.56 6.87 9.47
C LEU A 241 3.61 8.22 8.75
N VAL A 242 2.50 8.60 8.14
CA VAL A 242 2.36 9.85 7.38
C VAL A 242 1.24 10.70 7.98
N ASP A 243 1.50 11.98 8.19
CA ASP A 243 0.45 12.94 8.52
C ASP A 243 -0.32 13.33 7.26
N SER A 244 -1.57 12.87 7.16
CA SER A 244 -2.40 13.13 5.99
C SER A 244 -2.87 14.58 5.86
N ALA A 245 -2.82 15.36 6.93
CA ALA A 245 -3.22 16.77 6.90
C ALA A 245 -2.13 17.65 6.26
N SER A 246 -0.85 17.38 6.58
CA SER A 246 0.28 18.13 6.05
C SER A 246 0.77 17.61 4.70
N GLU A 247 0.81 16.29 4.52
CA GLU A 247 1.42 15.66 3.35
C GLU A 247 0.40 15.30 2.24
N ASN A 248 -0.88 15.22 2.59
CA ASN A 248 -2.01 14.98 1.68
C ASN A 248 -1.73 13.95 0.57
N PRO A 249 -1.44 12.69 0.91
CA PRO A 249 -1.12 11.66 -0.09
C PRO A 249 -2.30 11.44 -1.03
N PRO A 250 -2.08 11.38 -2.36
CA PRO A 250 -3.15 11.14 -3.30
C PRO A 250 -3.72 9.73 -3.15
N VAL A 251 -5.04 9.62 -3.22
CA VAL A 251 -5.77 8.36 -3.24
C VAL A 251 -6.32 8.15 -4.63
N LEU A 252 -5.66 7.30 -5.42
CA LEU A 252 -6.07 7.03 -6.79
C LEU A 252 -7.33 6.14 -6.81
N PRO A 253 -8.17 6.26 -7.83
CA PRO A 253 -9.34 5.42 -7.99
C PRO A 253 -8.95 4.00 -8.36
N ILE A 254 -9.77 3.05 -7.93
CA ILE A 254 -9.74 1.69 -8.47
C ILE A 254 -11.08 1.48 -9.16
N HIS A 255 -11.03 1.27 -10.48
CA HIS A 255 -12.20 1.04 -11.31
C HIS A 255 -12.73 -0.38 -11.14
N ARG A 256 -13.97 -0.59 -11.51
CA ARG A 256 -14.65 -1.89 -11.40
C ARG A 256 -14.91 -2.44 -12.81
N VAL A 257 -14.44 -3.64 -13.10
CA VAL A 257 -14.80 -4.38 -14.31
C VAL A 257 -15.70 -5.54 -13.94
N VAL A 258 -16.79 -5.72 -14.65
CA VAL A 258 -17.87 -6.64 -14.27
C VAL A 258 -18.20 -7.57 -15.41
N ALA A 259 -18.16 -8.89 -15.15
CA ALA A 259 -18.74 -9.90 -16.00
C ALA A 259 -20.18 -10.15 -15.54
N VAL A 260 -21.16 -9.89 -16.39
CA VAL A 260 -22.59 -9.93 -16.04
C VAL A 260 -23.43 -10.41 -17.21
N ASP A 261 -24.46 -11.21 -16.93
CA ASP A 261 -25.40 -11.68 -17.94
C ASP A 261 -26.81 -11.81 -17.34
N PRO A 262 -27.81 -11.14 -17.92
CA PRO A 262 -27.71 -10.15 -19.03
C PRO A 262 -27.06 -8.83 -18.61
N VAL A 263 -26.45 -8.14 -19.57
CA VAL A 263 -25.89 -6.80 -19.32
C VAL A 263 -27.03 -5.82 -19.05
N PRO A 264 -27.10 -5.21 -17.86
CA PRO A 264 -28.20 -4.33 -17.48
C PRO A 264 -28.15 -2.98 -18.21
N GLU A 265 -29.25 -2.26 -18.15
CA GLU A 265 -29.24 -0.85 -18.52
C GLU A 265 -28.56 -0.01 -17.45
N ILE A 266 -27.51 0.72 -17.85
CA ILE A 266 -26.80 1.61 -16.95
C ILE A 266 -27.32 3.04 -17.18
N PRO A 267 -27.79 3.73 -16.12
CA PRO A 267 -28.26 5.10 -16.25
C PRO A 267 -27.12 6.07 -16.57
N GLY A 268 -27.39 7.06 -17.40
CA GLY A 268 -26.42 8.11 -17.70
C GLY A 268 -26.53 8.65 -19.12
N ASP A 269 -25.81 9.76 -19.34
CA ASP A 269 -25.72 10.42 -20.63
C ASP A 269 -24.58 9.84 -21.46
N ARG A 270 -24.79 9.69 -22.78
CA ARG A 270 -23.74 9.20 -23.68
C ARG A 270 -22.68 10.26 -23.90
N VAL A 271 -21.41 9.83 -23.86
CA VAL A 271 -20.23 10.60 -24.25
C VAL A 271 -19.45 9.86 -25.33
N ARG A 272 -18.48 10.52 -25.95
CA ARG A 272 -17.82 10.00 -27.16
C ARG A 272 -16.80 8.91 -26.88
N ASP A 273 -15.97 9.12 -25.85
CA ASP A 273 -14.77 8.33 -25.60
C ASP A 273 -14.31 8.37 -24.14
N LEU A 274 -13.27 7.59 -23.84
CA LEU A 274 -12.67 7.54 -22.52
C LEU A 274 -12.13 8.91 -22.05
N GLY A 275 -11.68 9.77 -22.97
CA GLY A 275 -11.20 11.11 -22.62
C GLY A 275 -12.31 11.97 -22.00
N GLU A 276 -13.52 11.94 -22.56
CA GLU A 276 -14.69 12.63 -21.98
C GLU A 276 -15.14 11.99 -20.65
N VAL A 277 -15.05 10.65 -20.52
CA VAL A 277 -15.28 9.95 -19.27
C VAL A 277 -14.35 10.45 -18.17
N LEU A 278 -13.04 10.52 -18.44
CA LEU A 278 -12.05 10.97 -17.46
C LEU A 278 -12.21 12.47 -17.13
N ALA A 279 -12.53 13.29 -18.11
CA ALA A 279 -12.82 14.71 -17.91
C ALA A 279 -14.05 14.91 -17.01
N TRP A 280 -15.10 14.10 -17.18
CA TRP A 280 -16.29 14.14 -16.32
C TRP A 280 -15.97 13.82 -14.86
N LEU A 281 -15.08 12.86 -14.60
CA LEU A 281 -14.74 12.40 -13.26
C LEU A 281 -13.79 13.35 -12.50
N ALA A 282 -13.19 14.35 -13.17
CA ALA A 282 -12.02 15.06 -12.64
C ALA A 282 -12.24 15.82 -11.32
N ASP A 283 -13.44 16.35 -11.04
CA ASP A 283 -13.62 17.40 -10.04
C ASP A 283 -14.86 17.29 -9.13
N ASP A 284 -15.58 16.16 -9.12
CA ASP A 284 -16.82 16.09 -8.35
C ASP A 284 -17.06 14.70 -7.74
N ASP A 285 -17.36 14.68 -6.46
CA ASP A 285 -17.81 13.51 -5.74
C ASP A 285 -19.20 13.04 -6.24
N LEU A 286 -19.46 11.73 -6.14
CA LEU A 286 -20.69 11.08 -6.59
C LEU A 286 -20.87 11.04 -8.12
N ARG A 287 -19.90 11.48 -8.92
CA ARG A 287 -19.86 11.19 -10.33
C ARG A 287 -19.37 9.77 -10.57
N PHE A 288 -19.95 9.12 -11.53
CA PHE A 288 -19.44 7.86 -12.08
C PHE A 288 -19.46 7.90 -13.58
N ALA A 289 -18.72 7.01 -14.20
CA ALA A 289 -18.88 6.71 -15.61
C ALA A 289 -18.91 5.20 -15.82
N ALA A 290 -19.41 4.78 -16.96
CA ALA A 290 -19.43 3.38 -17.34
C ALA A 290 -19.06 3.22 -18.81
N VAL A 291 -18.36 2.13 -19.12
CA VAL A 291 -18.18 1.63 -20.48
C VAL A 291 -18.84 0.28 -20.59
N VAL A 292 -19.74 0.14 -21.52
CA VAL A 292 -20.57 -1.06 -21.70
C VAL A 292 -20.41 -1.57 -23.13
N ARG A 293 -20.20 -2.88 -23.30
CA ARG A 293 -20.18 -3.49 -24.62
C ARG A 293 -21.59 -3.90 -25.04
N ARG A 294 -22.11 -3.26 -26.10
CA ARG A 294 -23.43 -3.54 -26.68
C ARG A 294 -23.29 -3.80 -28.19
N ASN A 295 -23.77 -4.93 -28.64
CA ASN A 295 -23.73 -5.33 -30.05
C ASN A 295 -22.31 -5.23 -30.69
N GLY A 296 -21.27 -5.50 -29.90
CA GLY A 296 -19.88 -5.43 -30.35
C GLY A 296 -19.25 -4.02 -30.30
N GLU A 297 -20.01 -3.00 -29.95
CA GLU A 297 -19.52 -1.62 -29.81
C GLU A 297 -19.41 -1.20 -28.35
N LEU A 298 -18.48 -0.30 -28.05
CA LEU A 298 -18.37 0.34 -26.75
C LEU A 298 -19.30 1.54 -26.65
N VAL A 299 -20.07 1.58 -25.57
CA VAL A 299 -20.93 2.71 -25.22
C VAL A 299 -20.39 3.35 -23.95
N HIS A 300 -19.98 4.60 -24.02
CA HIS A 300 -19.48 5.38 -22.90
C HIS A 300 -20.62 6.20 -22.30
N LEU A 301 -20.77 6.10 -20.97
CA LEU A 301 -21.82 6.73 -20.20
C LEU A 301 -21.24 7.51 -19.04
N VAL A 302 -21.86 8.62 -18.69
CA VAL A 302 -21.54 9.42 -17.49
C VAL A 302 -22.79 9.69 -16.70
N GLY A 303 -22.67 9.69 -15.37
CA GLY A 303 -23.83 9.86 -14.51
C GLY A 303 -23.46 10.31 -13.09
N ARG A 304 -24.49 10.49 -12.26
CA ARG A 304 -24.36 10.81 -10.84
C ARG A 304 -25.05 9.75 -10.01
N LEU A 305 -24.46 9.47 -8.85
CA LEU A 305 -25.00 8.55 -7.84
C LEU A 305 -25.78 9.31 -6.76
N GLU A 306 -26.73 8.66 -6.17
CA GLU A 306 -27.44 9.17 -5.00
C GLU A 306 -26.68 8.82 -3.71
N GLY A 307 -26.79 9.69 -2.69
CA GLY A 307 -26.24 9.47 -1.36
C GLY A 307 -25.05 10.37 -1.03
N GLU A 308 -24.15 9.86 -0.21
CA GLU A 308 -23.00 10.60 0.32
C GLU A 308 -21.68 9.94 -0.11
N PRO A 309 -20.59 10.72 -0.20
CA PRO A 309 -19.24 10.18 -0.43
C PRO A 309 -18.84 9.14 0.64
N PRO A 310 -17.91 8.23 0.33
CA PRO A 310 -17.13 8.17 -0.91
C PRO A 310 -17.91 7.52 -2.07
N THR A 311 -17.63 7.98 -3.27
CA THR A 311 -18.29 7.56 -4.52
C THR A 311 -18.34 6.05 -4.71
N VAL A 312 -17.28 5.34 -4.30
CA VAL A 312 -17.23 3.87 -4.39
C VAL A 312 -18.33 3.19 -3.57
N SER A 313 -18.63 3.69 -2.37
CA SER A 313 -19.72 3.14 -1.54
C SER A 313 -21.10 3.42 -2.15
N ALA A 314 -21.27 4.60 -2.73
CA ALA A 314 -22.48 4.94 -3.46
C ALA A 314 -22.65 4.09 -4.72
N LEU A 315 -21.56 3.85 -5.50
CA LEU A 315 -21.60 2.98 -6.67
C LEU A 315 -22.04 1.55 -6.32
N HIS A 316 -21.44 0.97 -5.28
CA HIS A 316 -21.83 -0.36 -4.82
C HIS A 316 -23.30 -0.40 -4.45
N ARG A 317 -23.75 0.51 -3.59
CA ARG A 317 -25.13 0.55 -3.11
C ARG A 317 -26.17 0.79 -4.20
N ASN A 318 -25.89 1.69 -5.13
CA ASN A 318 -26.86 2.11 -6.16
C ASN A 318 -26.86 1.18 -7.40
N LEU A 319 -25.71 0.65 -7.79
CA LEU A 319 -25.56 -0.04 -9.08
C LEU A 319 -25.02 -1.45 -8.97
N LEU A 320 -23.95 -1.71 -8.19
CA LEU A 320 -23.27 -3.01 -8.21
C LEU A 320 -23.96 -4.06 -7.35
N ASP A 321 -24.27 -3.76 -6.09
CA ASP A 321 -24.86 -4.73 -5.16
C ASP A 321 -26.28 -5.18 -5.59
N PRO A 322 -27.15 -4.29 -6.13
CA PRO A 322 -28.44 -4.69 -6.65
C PRO A 322 -28.38 -5.33 -8.06
N MET A 323 -27.21 -5.36 -8.73
CA MET A 323 -27.09 -5.83 -10.12
C MET A 323 -27.27 -7.34 -10.21
N PRO A 324 -28.31 -7.82 -10.94
CA PRO A 324 -28.50 -9.24 -11.11
C PRO A 324 -27.50 -9.82 -12.12
N GLY A 325 -27.19 -11.11 -12.01
CA GLY A 325 -26.42 -11.85 -13.00
C GLY A 325 -24.92 -11.57 -13.01
N VAL A 326 -24.38 -10.89 -11.98
CA VAL A 326 -22.94 -10.70 -11.82
C VAL A 326 -22.26 -12.04 -11.63
N ARG A 327 -21.29 -12.36 -12.49
CA ARG A 327 -20.51 -13.61 -12.49
C ARG A 327 -19.10 -13.39 -11.95
N ASP A 328 -18.54 -12.20 -12.20
CA ASP A 328 -17.20 -11.82 -11.73
C ASP A 328 -17.09 -10.30 -11.57
N LEU A 329 -16.29 -9.88 -10.60
CA LEU A 329 -15.98 -8.48 -10.30
C LEU A 329 -14.46 -8.30 -10.19
N GLY A 330 -13.88 -7.61 -11.17
CA GLY A 330 -12.48 -7.27 -11.20
C GLY A 330 -12.21 -5.83 -10.76
N PHE A 331 -10.95 -5.57 -10.41
CA PHE A 331 -10.46 -4.29 -9.90
C PHE A 331 -9.27 -3.85 -10.75
N VAL A 332 -9.35 -2.67 -11.35
CA VAL A 332 -8.36 -2.16 -12.29
C VAL A 332 -8.07 -0.70 -11.97
N GLN A 333 -6.80 -0.34 -11.91
CA GLN A 333 -6.39 1.02 -11.64
C GLN A 333 -6.26 1.85 -12.92
N ASP A 334 -5.70 1.26 -13.97
CA ASP A 334 -5.55 1.91 -15.28
C ASP A 334 -6.89 1.93 -16.02
N PRO A 335 -7.45 3.12 -16.31
CA PRO A 335 -8.71 3.24 -17.03
C PRO A 335 -8.63 2.72 -18.48
N ALA A 336 -7.48 2.85 -19.16
CA ALA A 336 -7.32 2.34 -20.50
C ALA A 336 -7.37 0.79 -20.52
N LEU A 337 -6.73 0.15 -19.54
CA LEU A 337 -6.80 -1.30 -19.38
C LEU A 337 -8.24 -1.76 -19.04
N ALA A 338 -8.96 -1.00 -18.20
CA ALA A 338 -10.35 -1.33 -17.88
C ALA A 338 -11.25 -1.26 -19.13
N GLU A 339 -11.09 -0.25 -19.98
CA GLU A 339 -11.78 -0.13 -21.27
C GLU A 339 -11.41 -1.28 -22.22
N GLU A 340 -10.12 -1.61 -22.34
CA GLU A 340 -9.63 -2.71 -23.18
C GLU A 340 -10.22 -4.06 -22.75
N MET A 341 -10.34 -4.32 -21.45
CA MET A 341 -10.97 -5.52 -20.94
C MET A 341 -12.43 -5.66 -21.36
N VAL A 342 -13.16 -4.54 -21.45
CA VAL A 342 -14.53 -4.53 -21.98
C VAL A 342 -14.54 -4.69 -23.51
N HIS A 343 -13.63 -3.99 -24.20
CA HIS A 343 -13.51 -4.08 -25.66
C HIS A 343 -13.23 -5.50 -26.14
N THR A 344 -12.30 -6.17 -25.49
CA THR A 344 -11.92 -7.57 -25.83
C THR A 344 -12.95 -8.61 -25.39
N GLY A 345 -13.95 -8.22 -24.59
CA GLY A 345 -14.98 -9.12 -24.07
C GLY A 345 -14.54 -9.99 -22.91
N ARG A 346 -13.45 -9.65 -22.26
CA ARG A 346 -13.06 -10.29 -21.00
C ARG A 346 -14.03 -9.96 -19.87
N PHE A 347 -14.58 -8.74 -19.89
CA PHE A 347 -15.67 -8.25 -19.05
C PHE A 347 -16.73 -7.59 -19.92
N ASP A 348 -17.94 -7.46 -19.42
CA ASP A 348 -19.09 -6.94 -20.16
C ASP A 348 -19.29 -5.43 -19.95
N LEU A 349 -18.85 -4.92 -18.79
CA LEU A 349 -18.87 -3.50 -18.47
C LEU A 349 -17.76 -3.09 -17.52
N ALA A 350 -17.41 -1.81 -17.50
CA ALA A 350 -16.53 -1.19 -16.53
C ALA A 350 -17.18 0.06 -15.92
N PHE A 351 -17.02 0.24 -14.60
CA PHE A 351 -17.35 1.47 -13.90
C PHE A 351 -16.08 2.24 -13.56
N PHE A 352 -16.07 3.52 -13.87
CA PHE A 352 -14.98 4.44 -13.59
C PHE A 352 -15.38 5.37 -12.45
N LEU A 353 -14.44 5.59 -11.54
CA LEU A 353 -14.63 6.35 -10.32
C LEU A 353 -13.66 7.54 -10.27
N PRO A 354 -14.03 8.66 -9.65
CA PRO A 354 -13.11 9.73 -9.33
C PRO A 354 -12.12 9.31 -8.24
N PRO A 355 -10.98 10.01 -8.08
CA PRO A 355 -10.09 9.86 -6.93
C PRO A 355 -10.86 10.03 -5.62
N ALA A 356 -10.55 9.21 -4.62
CA ALA A 356 -11.11 9.38 -3.28
C ALA A 356 -10.34 10.45 -2.50
N ARG A 357 -10.98 11.03 -1.48
CA ARG A 357 -10.33 11.91 -0.52
C ARG A 357 -10.10 11.16 0.80
N VAL A 358 -8.94 11.38 1.40
CA VAL A 358 -8.57 10.73 2.68
C VAL A 358 -9.60 11.03 3.77
N GLU A 359 -10.16 12.25 3.78
CA GLU A 359 -11.16 12.69 4.75
C GLU A 359 -12.44 11.83 4.69
N TYR A 360 -12.89 11.44 3.50
CA TYR A 360 -14.08 10.57 3.36
C TYR A 360 -13.80 9.14 3.81
N VAL A 361 -12.60 8.62 3.52
CA VAL A 361 -12.19 7.30 4.01
C VAL A 361 -12.20 7.29 5.53
N ARG A 362 -11.64 8.34 6.14
CA ARG A 362 -11.62 8.51 7.59
C ARG A 362 -13.02 8.64 8.18
N ALA A 363 -13.89 9.48 7.62
CA ALA A 363 -15.23 9.70 8.10
C ALA A 363 -16.06 8.40 8.15
N VAL A 364 -15.93 7.53 7.13
CA VAL A 364 -16.58 6.21 7.12
C VAL A 364 -16.10 5.35 8.29
N VAL A 365 -14.79 5.33 8.52
CA VAL A 365 -14.17 4.51 9.56
C VAL A 365 -14.49 5.03 10.96
N GLU A 366 -14.48 6.35 11.18
CA GLU A 366 -14.85 6.98 12.45
C GLU A 366 -16.31 6.69 12.84
N GLN A 367 -17.17 6.48 11.86
CA GLN A 367 -18.56 6.04 12.06
C GLN A 367 -18.69 4.52 12.27
N GLY A 368 -17.58 3.78 12.37
CA GLY A 368 -17.56 2.33 12.50
C GLY A 368 -17.89 1.57 11.21
N GLY A 369 -17.93 2.26 10.07
CA GLY A 369 -18.16 1.68 8.75
C GLY A 369 -16.88 1.10 8.13
N GLN A 370 -17.04 0.38 7.02
CA GLN A 370 -15.96 -0.12 6.18
C GLN A 370 -16.30 0.18 4.71
N LEU A 371 -15.27 0.45 3.93
CA LEU A 371 -15.41 0.58 2.49
C LEU A 371 -15.53 -0.78 1.80
N PRO A 372 -16.14 -0.84 0.62
CA PRO A 372 -16.03 -2.01 -0.25
C PRO A 372 -14.57 -2.36 -0.50
N GLN A 373 -14.31 -3.62 -0.80
CA GLN A 373 -12.95 -4.11 -1.09
C GLN A 373 -12.31 -3.32 -2.25
N LYS A 374 -10.98 -3.08 -2.15
CA LYS A 374 -10.23 -2.35 -3.17
C LYS A 374 -10.85 -0.99 -3.50
N SER A 375 -11.16 -0.21 -2.46
CA SER A 375 -11.79 1.11 -2.59
C SER A 375 -10.78 2.25 -2.73
N THR A 376 -9.56 2.05 -2.25
CA THR A 376 -8.53 3.08 -2.18
C THR A 376 -7.20 2.55 -2.70
N TYR A 377 -6.48 3.40 -3.38
CA TYR A 377 -5.10 3.16 -3.75
C TYR A 377 -4.26 4.38 -3.35
N PHE A 378 -3.73 4.34 -2.14
CA PHE A 378 -2.78 5.36 -1.68
C PHE A 378 -1.51 5.28 -2.52
N TRP A 379 -1.17 6.37 -3.17
CA TRP A 379 -0.05 6.44 -4.11
C TRP A 379 0.85 7.64 -3.78
N PRO A 380 2.18 7.54 -3.96
CA PRO A 380 2.91 6.31 -4.25
C PRO A 380 2.94 5.36 -3.05
N LYS A 381 3.25 4.09 -3.33
CA LYS A 381 3.47 3.11 -2.25
C LYS A 381 4.93 3.12 -1.78
N PRO A 382 5.19 2.94 -0.48
CA PRO A 382 6.56 2.78 0.01
C PRO A 382 7.21 1.53 -0.60
N ARG A 383 8.46 1.67 -0.99
CA ARG A 383 9.20 0.62 -1.69
C ARG A 383 9.61 -0.50 -0.72
N THR A 384 9.42 -1.77 -1.12
CA THR A 384 9.91 -2.95 -0.39
C THR A 384 11.43 -3.02 -0.48
N GLY A 385 12.11 -3.25 0.64
CA GLY A 385 13.57 -3.37 0.71
C GLY A 385 14.32 -2.06 0.95
N MET A 386 13.64 -0.91 1.09
CA MET A 386 14.31 0.34 1.51
C MET A 386 14.92 0.22 2.90
N VAL A 387 14.22 -0.42 3.80
CA VAL A 387 14.67 -0.90 5.10
C VAL A 387 13.94 -2.20 5.43
N ILE A 388 14.59 -3.13 6.08
CA ILE A 388 14.03 -4.41 6.51
C ILE A 388 14.15 -4.49 8.03
N ARG A 389 13.06 -4.86 8.70
CA ARG A 389 13.07 -5.04 10.16
C ARG A 389 13.14 -6.52 10.50
N PRO A 390 14.28 -7.01 11.04
CA PRO A 390 14.38 -8.38 11.54
C PRO A 390 13.53 -8.58 12.79
N LEU A 391 13.03 -9.81 12.99
CA LEU A 391 12.27 -10.25 14.15
C LEU A 391 13.07 -11.27 15.02
N SER A 392 14.38 -11.31 14.84
CA SER A 392 15.29 -12.25 15.51
C SER A 392 16.49 -11.52 16.10
#